data_f5f1d4aee06a617883655a3695182b3a
#
_entry.id   f5f1d4aee06a617883655a3695182b3a
#
_cell.length_a   1.000
_cell.length_b   1.000
_cell.length_c   1.000
_cell.angle_alpha   90.00
_cell.angle_beta   90.00
_cell.angle_gamma   90.00
#
_symmetry.space_group_name_H-M   'P 1'
#
loop_
_entity.id
_entity.type
_entity.pdbx_description
1 polymer ?
#
loop_
_entity_poly.entity_id
_entity_poly.type
_entity_poly.pdbx_seq_one_letter_code
_entity_poly.pdbx_strand_id
1 'polypeptide(L)'
;MTRGTLRTGPALLAACLALAATAGCGIRSTNVPVDAGPAPSRASCDTAMETGAGTVPGTAVAAATEVYLVCGTRVEAVPRPVDVTTAGTDRVALAAALLTELQNDPDEEEQAAGFTSAVPLDLAVTGPVGNDPDTVLRLSERPSDLPAFALAQIICTFSRVEQLGNGHAVVLGGPADSPDPRPQTYPCSAAMRHSPESAPSVGRSL
;
A
#
# COMPACT_ATOMS: atom_id res chain seq x y z
N MET A 1 -40.80 69.21 -39.53
CA MET A 1 -39.45 68.92 -39.07
C MET A 1 -39.38 69.23 -37.58
N THR A 2 -39.66 68.27 -36.73
CA THR A 2 -39.60 68.40 -35.27
C THR A 2 -38.75 67.32 -34.70
N ARG A 3 -37.59 67.74 -34.21
CA ARG A 3 -36.61 66.88 -33.54
C ARG A 3 -37.08 66.62 -32.09
N GLY A 4 -37.48 65.38 -31.81
CA GLY A 4 -37.70 64.88 -30.44
C GLY A 4 -36.38 64.45 -29.80
N THR A 5 -35.96 65.19 -28.82
CA THR A 5 -34.85 64.80 -27.96
C THR A 5 -35.31 63.81 -26.90
N LEU A 6 -34.87 62.54 -26.98
CA LEU A 6 -35.05 61.57 -25.93
C LEU A 6 -34.16 61.95 -24.74
N ARG A 7 -34.76 62.34 -23.66
CA ARG A 7 -34.14 62.52 -22.35
C ARG A 7 -34.09 61.14 -21.67
N THR A 8 -33.10 60.33 -22.01
CA THR A 8 -32.72 59.15 -21.22
C THR A 8 -31.72 59.59 -20.18
N GLY A 9 -32.24 59.85 -19.03
CA GLY A 9 -31.39 60.39 -17.95
C GLY A 9 -31.30 59.49 -16.75
N PRO A 10 -31.54 59.84 -15.55
CA PRO A 10 -30.92 59.22 -14.35
C PRO A 10 -31.56 57.90 -13.89
N ALA A 11 -32.67 57.44 -14.50
CA ALA A 11 -33.36 56.24 -14.04
C ALA A 11 -32.61 54.95 -14.31
N LEU A 12 -31.76 54.87 -15.36
CA LEU A 12 -30.98 53.69 -15.71
C LEU A 12 -29.75 53.52 -14.79
N LEU A 13 -29.15 54.59 -14.28
CA LEU A 13 -28.02 54.53 -13.34
C LEU A 13 -28.46 54.04 -11.95
N ALA A 14 -29.67 54.37 -11.50
CA ALA A 14 -30.19 53.93 -10.22
C ALA A 14 -30.52 52.44 -10.22
N ALA A 15 -30.92 51.84 -11.34
CA ALA A 15 -31.22 50.43 -11.45
C ALA A 15 -29.95 49.56 -11.41
N CYS A 16 -28.84 50.01 -11.98
CA CYS A 16 -27.57 49.27 -11.94
C CYS A 16 -26.93 49.27 -10.58
N LEU A 17 -27.06 50.32 -9.75
CA LEU A 17 -26.56 50.36 -8.39
C LEU A 17 -27.32 49.43 -7.43
N ALA A 18 -28.63 49.21 -7.65
CA ALA A 18 -29.45 48.36 -6.80
C ALA A 18 -29.16 46.84 -7.00
N LEU A 19 -28.70 46.43 -8.18
CA LEU A 19 -28.32 45.02 -8.43
C LEU A 19 -26.94 44.63 -7.90
N ALA A 20 -26.05 45.58 -7.65
CA ALA A 20 -24.71 45.31 -7.13
C ALA A 20 -24.67 44.99 -5.61
N ALA A 21 -25.76 45.27 -4.90
CA ALA A 21 -25.82 45.10 -3.44
C ALA A 21 -26.22 43.69 -2.99
N THR A 22 -26.57 42.77 -3.89
CA THR A 22 -27.03 41.41 -3.54
C THR A 22 -26.02 40.31 -3.79
N ALA A 23 -24.82 40.62 -4.26
CA ALA A 23 -23.72 39.64 -4.46
C ALA A 23 -22.85 39.43 -3.23
N GLY A 24 -23.37 39.61 -2.02
CA GLY A 24 -22.72 39.22 -0.79
C GLY A 24 -22.82 37.71 -0.60
N CYS A 25 -21.89 36.92 -1.14
CA CYS A 25 -21.65 35.55 -0.66
C CYS A 25 -21.24 35.61 0.80
N GLY A 26 -22.22 35.60 1.68
CA GLY A 26 -21.98 35.50 3.12
C GLY A 26 -21.34 34.18 3.47
N ILE A 27 -20.03 34.13 3.52
CA ILE A 27 -19.32 33.07 4.24
C ILE A 27 -19.65 33.30 5.72
N ARG A 28 -20.66 32.57 6.18
CA ARG A 28 -20.99 32.54 7.60
C ARG A 28 -19.84 31.82 8.30
N SER A 29 -19.09 32.50 9.13
CA SER A 29 -18.16 31.86 10.05
C SER A 29 -19.00 31.00 11.01
N THR A 30 -19.04 29.70 10.79
CA THR A 30 -19.50 28.76 11.79
C THR A 30 -18.42 28.67 12.85
N ASN A 31 -18.70 29.07 14.08
CA ASN A 31 -17.86 28.71 15.21
C ASN A 31 -17.89 27.18 15.33
N VAL A 32 -16.88 26.53 14.79
CA VAL A 32 -16.63 25.12 15.06
C VAL A 32 -16.10 25.09 16.50
N PRO A 33 -16.72 24.30 17.41
CA PRO A 33 -16.13 24.09 18.72
C PRO A 33 -14.72 23.52 18.54
N VAL A 34 -13.70 24.29 18.90
CA VAL A 34 -12.30 23.85 18.82
C VAL A 34 -11.93 23.09 20.11
N ASP A 35 -12.68 22.05 20.42
CA ASP A 35 -12.24 20.98 21.31
C ASP A 35 -12.17 19.67 20.52
N ALA A 36 -11.49 19.73 19.39
CA ALA A 36 -10.86 18.53 18.88
C ALA A 36 -9.71 18.24 19.85
N GLY A 37 -9.86 17.21 20.67
CA GLY A 37 -8.80 16.72 21.55
C GLY A 37 -7.42 16.63 20.86
N PRO A 38 -6.37 16.19 21.51
CA PRO A 38 -5.05 16.13 20.91
C PRO A 38 -5.17 15.47 19.53
N ALA A 39 -4.54 16.09 18.54
CA ALA A 39 -4.54 15.56 17.19
C ALA A 39 -4.16 14.06 17.27
N PRO A 40 -4.88 13.16 16.57
CA PRO A 40 -4.51 11.75 16.58
C PRO A 40 -3.03 11.64 16.23
N SER A 41 -2.26 11.03 17.12
CA SER A 41 -0.84 10.79 16.88
C SER A 41 -0.76 9.98 15.57
N ARG A 42 0.01 10.46 14.62
CA ARG A 42 0.29 9.69 13.40
C ARG A 42 1.06 8.45 13.83
N ALA A 43 0.72 7.29 13.26
CA ALA A 43 1.52 6.10 13.41
C ALA A 43 2.98 6.45 13.06
N SER A 44 3.91 6.12 13.95
CA SER A 44 5.32 6.48 13.75
C SER A 44 5.94 5.65 12.63
N CYS A 45 5.44 4.44 12.40
CA CYS A 45 6.02 3.44 11.50
C CYS A 45 7.47 3.07 11.84
N ASP A 46 7.91 3.42 13.04
CA ASP A 46 9.24 3.10 13.54
C ASP A 46 9.10 2.02 14.61
N THR A 47 9.73 0.88 14.42
CA THR A 47 9.91 -0.11 15.47
C THR A 47 11.24 0.19 16.19
N ALA A 48 11.32 -0.06 17.49
CA ALA A 48 12.52 0.23 18.29
C ALA A 48 13.78 -0.52 17.80
N MET A 49 13.61 -1.50 16.92
CA MET A 49 14.74 -2.24 16.32
C MET A 49 15.62 -1.40 15.37
N GLU A 50 15.12 -0.30 14.79
CA GLU A 50 15.98 0.58 13.98
C GLU A 50 17.03 1.34 14.80
N THR A 51 16.83 1.49 16.10
CA THR A 51 17.77 2.21 17.00
C THR A 51 18.73 1.29 17.76
N GLY A 52 18.57 -0.02 17.62
CA GLY A 52 19.29 -1.00 18.43
C GLY A 52 20.37 -1.78 17.68
N ALA A 53 21.40 -1.13 17.13
CA ALA A 53 22.68 -1.80 16.90
C ALA A 53 23.37 -2.12 18.25
N GLY A 54 22.61 -2.69 19.18
CA GLY A 54 23.11 -3.25 20.43
C GLY A 54 23.54 -4.69 20.20
N THR A 55 24.80 -4.89 19.81
CA THR A 55 25.45 -6.19 19.80
C THR A 55 25.39 -6.80 21.21
N VAL A 56 24.43 -7.71 21.42
CA VAL A 56 24.50 -8.61 22.59
C VAL A 56 25.47 -9.73 22.20
N PRO A 57 26.65 -9.84 22.84
CA PRO A 57 27.60 -10.89 22.48
C PRO A 57 27.04 -12.23 22.97
N GLY A 58 26.76 -13.17 22.07
CA GLY A 58 26.64 -14.58 22.42
C GLY A 58 25.38 -15.33 22.00
N THR A 59 24.42 -14.74 21.31
CA THR A 59 23.32 -15.51 20.71
C THR A 59 23.45 -15.42 19.18
N ALA A 60 23.52 -16.58 18.50
CA ALA A 60 23.41 -16.62 17.05
C ALA A 60 22.04 -16.04 16.71
N VAL A 61 22.01 -14.79 16.27
CA VAL A 61 20.79 -14.16 15.79
C VAL A 61 20.44 -14.91 14.51
N ALA A 62 19.33 -15.64 14.51
CA ALA A 62 18.74 -16.12 13.27
C ALA A 62 18.65 -14.89 12.34
N ALA A 63 19.16 -15.04 11.11
CA ALA A 63 19.18 -13.91 10.19
C ALA A 63 17.75 -13.40 10.03
N ALA A 64 17.49 -12.20 10.54
CA ALA A 64 16.18 -11.59 10.44
C ALA A 64 15.86 -11.36 8.95
N THR A 65 14.72 -11.85 8.52
CA THR A 65 14.22 -11.61 7.16
C THR A 65 13.27 -10.42 7.20
N GLU A 66 13.43 -9.51 6.26
CA GLU A 66 12.52 -8.38 6.13
C GLU A 66 11.18 -8.84 5.57
N VAL A 67 10.08 -8.61 6.29
CA VAL A 67 8.71 -8.70 5.79
C VAL A 67 8.15 -7.29 5.63
N TYR A 68 7.21 -7.10 4.71
CA TYR A 68 6.63 -5.79 4.47
C TYR A 68 5.22 -5.72 5.05
N LEU A 69 5.02 -4.84 6.03
CA LEU A 69 3.73 -4.59 6.65
C LEU A 69 3.16 -3.23 6.22
N VAL A 70 1.86 -3.08 6.37
CA VAL A 70 1.18 -1.81 6.09
C VAL A 70 1.37 -0.88 7.28
N CYS A 71 1.83 0.34 7.02
CA CYS A 71 1.81 1.41 7.99
C CYS A 71 1.24 2.69 7.37
N GLY A 72 0.08 3.11 7.84
CA GLY A 72 -0.65 4.22 7.24
C GLY A 72 -1.06 3.93 5.79
N THR A 73 -0.50 4.66 4.83
CA THR A 73 -0.81 4.52 3.40
C THR A 73 0.30 3.85 2.59
N ARG A 74 1.27 3.22 3.23
CA ARG A 74 2.45 2.64 2.58
C ARG A 74 2.78 1.25 3.15
N VAL A 75 3.69 0.54 2.50
CA VAL A 75 4.26 -0.69 3.03
C VAL A 75 5.72 -0.45 3.40
N GLU A 76 6.10 -0.87 4.61
CA GLU A 76 7.42 -0.68 5.20
C GLU A 76 8.01 -2.02 5.63
N ALA A 77 9.33 -2.12 5.54
CA ALA A 77 10.06 -3.31 5.96
C ALA A 77 10.11 -3.41 7.48
N VAL A 78 9.82 -4.60 7.99
CA VAL A 78 9.94 -4.94 9.40
C VAL A 78 10.79 -6.21 9.52
N PRO A 79 11.85 -6.22 10.34
CA PRO A 79 12.65 -7.42 10.53
C PRO A 79 11.89 -8.44 11.39
N ARG A 80 11.69 -9.65 10.85
CA ARG A 80 11.10 -10.78 11.59
C ARG A 80 12.01 -11.99 11.57
N PRO A 81 12.05 -12.77 12.64
CA PRO A 81 12.84 -13.99 12.71
C PRO A 81 12.18 -15.12 11.91
N VAL A 82 12.18 -15.04 10.58
CA VAL A 82 11.72 -16.12 9.73
C VAL A 82 12.85 -17.14 9.56
N ASP A 83 12.61 -18.38 9.92
CA ASP A 83 13.59 -19.44 9.73
C ASP A 83 13.63 -19.86 8.25
N VAL A 84 14.37 -19.10 7.47
CA VAL A 84 14.61 -19.40 6.05
C VAL A 84 15.48 -20.66 5.85
N THR A 85 16.15 -21.14 6.92
CA THR A 85 17.03 -22.31 6.84
C THR A 85 16.25 -23.61 6.90
N THR A 86 15.12 -23.65 7.60
CA THR A 86 14.24 -24.81 7.71
C THR A 86 13.57 -25.13 6.37
N ALA A 87 13.26 -24.11 5.54
CA ALA A 87 12.74 -24.32 4.19
C ALA A 87 13.80 -24.91 3.23
N GLY A 88 15.09 -24.83 3.58
CA GLY A 88 16.18 -25.34 2.76
C GLY A 88 16.21 -24.69 1.36
N THR A 89 16.26 -25.53 0.34
CA THR A 89 16.19 -25.09 -1.08
C THR A 89 14.76 -25.10 -1.65
N ASP A 90 13.76 -25.46 -0.84
CA ASP A 90 12.36 -25.49 -1.30
C ASP A 90 11.76 -24.09 -1.32
N ARG A 91 11.68 -23.53 -2.50
CA ARG A 91 11.13 -22.19 -2.74
C ARG A 91 9.67 -22.05 -2.31
N VAL A 92 8.87 -23.09 -2.51
CA VAL A 92 7.44 -23.06 -2.16
C VAL A 92 7.27 -23.08 -0.64
N ALA A 93 8.02 -23.94 0.06
CA ALA A 93 8.00 -23.97 1.51
C ALA A 93 8.45 -22.62 2.11
N LEU A 94 9.49 -22.01 1.53
CA LEU A 94 9.95 -20.68 1.94
C LEU A 94 8.91 -19.59 1.71
N ALA A 95 8.27 -19.59 0.53
CA ALA A 95 7.20 -18.64 0.22
C ALA A 95 6.00 -18.83 1.15
N ALA A 96 5.63 -20.07 1.49
CA ALA A 96 4.56 -20.37 2.42
C ALA A 96 4.88 -19.90 3.84
N ALA A 97 6.12 -20.07 4.31
CA ALA A 97 6.54 -19.56 5.61
C ALA A 97 6.44 -18.03 5.68
N LEU A 98 6.93 -17.33 4.67
CA LEU A 98 6.84 -15.87 4.59
C LEU A 98 5.40 -15.37 4.46
N LEU A 99 4.56 -16.11 3.73
CA LEU A 99 3.13 -15.79 3.61
C LEU A 99 2.44 -15.93 4.97
N THR A 100 2.77 -16.98 5.74
CA THR A 100 2.27 -17.18 7.10
C THR A 100 2.65 -16.01 8.01
N GLU A 101 3.91 -15.52 7.91
CA GLU A 101 4.33 -14.34 8.68
C GLU A 101 3.57 -13.06 8.30
N LEU A 102 3.21 -12.92 7.03
CA LEU A 102 2.36 -11.81 6.58
C LEU A 102 0.91 -11.95 7.03
N GLN A 103 0.42 -13.16 7.24
CA GLN A 103 -0.92 -13.47 7.72
C GLN A 103 -1.06 -13.36 9.24
N ASN A 104 0.06 -13.47 9.96
CA ASN A 104 0.08 -13.27 11.41
C ASN A 104 -0.20 -11.80 11.76
N ASP A 105 -0.95 -11.58 12.84
CA ASP A 105 -1.12 -10.25 13.38
C ASP A 105 0.25 -9.65 13.76
N PRO A 106 0.45 -8.35 13.54
CA PRO A 106 1.61 -7.65 14.06
C PRO A 106 1.70 -7.81 15.58
N ASP A 107 2.91 -7.87 16.13
CA ASP A 107 3.12 -7.93 17.57
C ASP A 107 2.73 -6.61 18.27
N GLU A 108 2.80 -6.57 19.61
CA GLU A 108 2.37 -5.39 20.37
C GLU A 108 3.17 -4.13 20.01
N GLU A 109 4.47 -4.27 19.74
CA GLU A 109 5.35 -3.14 19.37
C GLU A 109 5.02 -2.64 17.95
N GLU A 110 4.86 -3.56 17.01
CA GLU A 110 4.44 -3.25 15.64
C GLU A 110 3.05 -2.60 15.63
N GLN A 111 2.09 -3.13 16.41
CA GLN A 111 0.75 -2.55 16.52
C GLN A 111 0.79 -1.15 17.13
N ALA A 112 1.61 -0.94 18.17
CA ALA A 112 1.79 0.37 18.79
C ALA A 112 2.41 1.38 17.81
N ALA A 113 3.30 0.92 16.93
CA ALA A 113 3.88 1.72 15.85
C ALA A 113 2.90 1.96 14.68
N GLY A 114 1.76 1.28 14.66
CA GLY A 114 0.69 1.45 13.66
C GLY A 114 0.79 0.50 12.46
N PHE A 115 1.53 -0.60 12.61
CA PHE A 115 1.59 -1.63 11.58
C PHE A 115 0.34 -2.52 11.57
N THR A 116 -0.06 -2.95 10.38
CA THR A 116 -1.13 -3.92 10.15
C THR A 116 -0.78 -4.82 8.97
N SER A 117 -1.49 -5.95 8.85
CA SER A 117 -1.46 -6.77 7.64
C SER A 117 -2.79 -6.69 6.89
N ALA A 118 -2.71 -6.70 5.56
CA ALA A 118 -3.87 -6.77 4.68
C ALA A 118 -3.96 -8.12 3.94
N VAL A 119 -3.05 -9.05 4.22
CA VAL A 119 -2.98 -10.35 3.53
C VAL A 119 -4.09 -11.27 4.03
N PRO A 120 -4.95 -11.82 3.13
CA PRO A 120 -6.01 -12.74 3.52
C PRO A 120 -5.47 -13.99 4.21
N LEU A 121 -6.15 -14.44 5.28
CA LEU A 121 -5.72 -15.60 6.08
C LEU A 121 -5.83 -16.94 5.33
N ASP A 122 -6.70 -17.00 4.33
CA ASP A 122 -6.94 -18.20 3.51
C ASP A 122 -6.13 -18.21 2.21
N LEU A 123 -5.33 -17.17 1.98
CA LEU A 123 -4.44 -17.14 0.83
C LEU A 123 -3.34 -18.19 0.98
N ALA A 124 -3.12 -18.94 -0.09
CA ALA A 124 -2.08 -19.97 -0.14
C ALA A 124 -1.14 -19.72 -1.34
N VAL A 125 0.07 -20.27 -1.25
CA VAL A 125 1.05 -20.24 -2.33
C VAL A 125 1.45 -21.65 -2.72
N THR A 126 1.61 -21.89 -4.02
CA THR A 126 2.04 -23.14 -4.63
C THR A 126 3.14 -22.89 -5.64
N GLY A 127 3.74 -23.98 -6.14
CA GLY A 127 4.78 -23.93 -7.16
C GLY A 127 4.26 -23.74 -8.59
N PRO A 128 5.18 -23.75 -9.56
CA PRO A 128 4.86 -23.68 -10.98
C PRO A 128 4.03 -24.88 -11.44
N VAL A 129 3.21 -24.68 -12.47
CA VAL A 129 2.41 -25.77 -13.09
C VAL A 129 2.58 -25.76 -14.61
N GLY A 130 2.46 -26.93 -15.20
CA GLY A 130 2.52 -27.08 -16.67
C GLY A 130 3.84 -26.58 -17.26
N ASN A 131 3.77 -25.52 -18.07
CA ASN A 131 4.93 -24.91 -18.74
C ASN A 131 5.41 -23.62 -18.07
N ASP A 132 5.04 -23.39 -16.82
CA ASP A 132 5.56 -22.24 -16.10
C ASP A 132 7.08 -22.31 -15.93
N PRO A 133 7.78 -21.20 -15.96
CA PRO A 133 9.14 -21.15 -15.47
C PRO A 133 9.25 -21.58 -13.99
N ASP A 134 10.36 -22.21 -13.61
CA ASP A 134 10.61 -22.64 -12.23
C ASP A 134 10.57 -21.52 -11.19
N THR A 135 10.69 -20.27 -11.66
CA THR A 135 10.63 -19.08 -10.81
C THR A 135 9.23 -18.63 -10.41
N VAL A 136 8.20 -19.23 -10.97
CA VAL A 136 6.80 -18.86 -10.71
C VAL A 136 6.37 -19.33 -9.32
N LEU A 137 5.71 -18.45 -8.60
CA LEU A 137 4.92 -18.77 -7.42
C LEU A 137 3.46 -18.48 -7.73
N ARG A 138 2.60 -19.47 -7.51
CA ARG A 138 1.16 -19.33 -7.76
C ARG A 138 0.40 -19.13 -6.46
N LEU A 139 -0.38 -18.07 -6.43
CA LEU A 139 -1.29 -17.79 -5.33
C LEU A 139 -2.64 -18.49 -5.57
N SER A 140 -3.34 -18.83 -4.50
CA SER A 140 -4.70 -19.41 -4.57
C SER A 140 -5.74 -18.43 -5.11
N GLU A 141 -5.40 -17.14 -5.18
CA GLU A 141 -6.17 -16.08 -5.83
C GLU A 141 -5.35 -15.38 -6.91
N ARG A 142 -6.01 -14.76 -7.88
CA ARG A 142 -5.30 -13.97 -8.89
C ARG A 142 -4.67 -12.75 -8.24
N PRO A 143 -3.40 -12.42 -8.54
CA PRO A 143 -2.77 -11.21 -8.00
C PRO A 143 -3.60 -9.93 -8.20
N SER A 144 -4.33 -9.82 -9.33
CA SER A 144 -5.19 -8.67 -9.63
C SER A 144 -6.45 -8.57 -8.75
N ASP A 145 -6.86 -9.65 -8.12
CA ASP A 145 -8.08 -9.73 -7.31
C ASP A 145 -7.80 -9.49 -5.82
N LEU A 146 -6.53 -9.58 -5.43
CA LEU A 146 -6.11 -9.30 -4.07
C LEU A 146 -6.28 -7.82 -3.72
N PRO A 147 -6.54 -7.49 -2.44
CA PRO A 147 -6.39 -6.13 -1.97
C PRO A 147 -5.03 -5.57 -2.34
N ALA A 148 -4.98 -4.36 -2.87
CA ALA A 148 -3.74 -3.78 -3.41
C ALA A 148 -2.60 -3.73 -2.38
N PHE A 149 -2.92 -3.45 -1.12
CA PHE A 149 -1.95 -3.47 -0.02
C PHE A 149 -1.44 -4.89 0.28
N ALA A 150 -2.31 -5.90 0.24
CA ALA A 150 -1.90 -7.30 0.40
C ALA A 150 -0.93 -7.72 -0.71
N LEU A 151 -1.26 -7.39 -1.95
CA LEU A 151 -0.39 -7.69 -3.08
C LEU A 151 0.97 -6.98 -2.96
N ALA A 152 0.99 -5.72 -2.54
CA ALA A 152 2.23 -4.97 -2.32
C ALA A 152 3.09 -5.59 -1.20
N GLN A 153 2.49 -6.03 -0.10
CA GLN A 153 3.17 -6.76 0.97
C GLN A 153 3.84 -8.03 0.45
N ILE A 154 3.10 -8.86 -0.28
CA ILE A 154 3.58 -10.12 -0.86
C ILE A 154 4.72 -9.86 -1.86
N ILE A 155 4.52 -8.94 -2.80
CA ILE A 155 5.53 -8.59 -3.81
C ILE A 155 6.83 -8.16 -3.13
N CYS A 156 6.77 -7.22 -2.18
CA CYS A 156 7.96 -6.68 -1.55
C CYS A 156 8.65 -7.69 -0.64
N THR A 157 7.91 -8.49 0.12
CA THR A 157 8.46 -9.53 0.97
C THR A 157 9.16 -10.61 0.14
N PHE A 158 8.49 -11.15 -0.88
CA PHE A 158 9.06 -12.24 -1.68
C PHE A 158 10.23 -11.77 -2.56
N SER A 159 10.16 -10.56 -3.11
CA SER A 159 11.24 -10.05 -3.96
C SER A 159 12.55 -9.83 -3.22
N ARG A 160 12.52 -9.61 -1.89
CA ARG A 160 13.72 -9.38 -1.07
C ARG A 160 14.50 -10.66 -0.78
N VAL A 161 13.84 -11.79 -0.82
CA VAL A 161 14.47 -13.09 -0.57
C VAL A 161 15.03 -13.63 -1.89
N GLU A 162 16.35 -13.82 -1.96
CA GLU A 162 17.07 -14.19 -3.19
C GLU A 162 16.55 -15.48 -3.82
N GLN A 163 16.12 -16.45 -3.02
CA GLN A 163 15.58 -17.72 -3.49
C GLN A 163 14.19 -17.57 -4.16
N LEU A 164 13.43 -16.52 -3.86
CA LEU A 164 12.09 -16.30 -4.39
C LEU A 164 12.05 -15.24 -5.49
N GLY A 165 12.82 -14.18 -5.30
CA GLY A 165 12.96 -13.07 -6.21
C GLY A 165 14.42 -12.83 -6.59
N ASN A 166 14.70 -11.63 -7.11
CA ASN A 166 16.05 -11.23 -7.50
C ASN A 166 16.50 -9.96 -6.73
N GLY A 167 15.93 -9.73 -5.55
CA GLY A 167 16.12 -8.51 -4.77
C GLY A 167 15.26 -7.33 -5.21
N HIS A 168 14.62 -7.42 -6.39
CA HIS A 168 13.85 -6.32 -6.97
C HIS A 168 12.46 -6.71 -7.46
N ALA A 169 12.26 -7.95 -7.85
CA ALA A 169 10.99 -8.43 -8.43
C ALA A 169 10.74 -9.89 -8.10
N VAL A 170 9.48 -10.29 -8.15
CA VAL A 170 9.02 -11.67 -8.01
C VAL A 170 8.07 -12.02 -9.15
N VAL A 171 8.02 -13.30 -9.52
CA VAL A 171 7.09 -13.81 -10.54
C VAL A 171 5.91 -14.49 -9.85
N LEU A 172 4.73 -13.88 -10.01
CA LEU A 172 3.49 -14.37 -9.41
C LEU A 172 2.48 -14.75 -10.49
N GLY A 173 1.74 -15.83 -10.23
CA GLY A 173 0.56 -16.24 -11.00
C GLY A 173 -0.63 -16.49 -10.08
N GLY A 174 -1.82 -16.48 -10.64
CA GLY A 174 -3.03 -16.95 -9.99
C GLY A 174 -3.25 -18.46 -10.19
N PRO A 175 -4.44 -18.97 -9.83
CA PRO A 175 -4.81 -20.36 -10.08
C PRO A 175 -4.66 -20.73 -11.57
N ALA A 176 -4.20 -21.94 -11.85
CA ALA A 176 -3.94 -22.40 -13.23
C ALA A 176 -5.20 -22.47 -14.09
N ASP A 177 -6.34 -22.66 -13.46
CA ASP A 177 -7.67 -22.74 -14.08
C ASP A 177 -8.40 -21.39 -14.18
N SER A 178 -7.73 -20.30 -13.79
CA SER A 178 -8.30 -18.97 -13.91
C SER A 178 -8.41 -18.51 -15.37
N PRO A 179 -9.30 -17.55 -15.71
CA PRO A 179 -9.48 -17.03 -17.07
C PRO A 179 -8.20 -16.46 -17.71
N ASP A 180 -7.29 -15.91 -16.91
CA ASP A 180 -5.96 -15.45 -17.34
C ASP A 180 -4.90 -16.01 -16.38
N PRO A 181 -4.43 -17.25 -16.60
CA PRO A 181 -3.51 -17.92 -15.69
C PRO A 181 -2.04 -17.50 -15.90
N ARG A 182 -1.76 -16.57 -16.83
CA ARG A 182 -0.38 -16.21 -17.18
C ARG A 182 0.33 -15.56 -16.02
N PRO A 183 1.48 -16.08 -15.58
CA PRO A 183 2.29 -15.42 -14.57
C PRO A 183 2.81 -14.06 -15.06
N GLN A 184 3.04 -13.17 -14.13
CA GLN A 184 3.59 -11.85 -14.39
C GLN A 184 4.75 -11.55 -13.43
N THR A 185 5.67 -10.70 -13.88
CA THR A 185 6.74 -10.17 -13.05
C THR A 185 6.28 -8.91 -12.35
N TYR A 186 6.38 -8.88 -11.03
CA TYR A 186 6.00 -7.76 -10.18
C TYR A 186 7.23 -7.14 -9.52
N PRO A 187 7.61 -5.90 -9.87
CA PRO A 187 8.72 -5.22 -9.23
C PRO A 187 8.32 -4.58 -7.90
N CYS A 188 9.12 -4.75 -6.84
CA CYS A 188 9.01 -3.96 -5.62
C CYS A 188 9.81 -2.68 -5.77
N SER A 189 9.17 -1.61 -6.17
CA SER A 189 9.79 -0.29 -6.30
C SER A 189 9.47 0.61 -5.10
N ALA A 190 10.30 1.64 -4.87
CA ALA A 190 9.99 2.66 -3.87
C ALA A 190 8.63 3.33 -4.15
N ALA A 191 8.32 3.61 -5.42
CA ALA A 191 7.03 4.19 -5.81
C ALA A 191 5.85 3.30 -5.37
N MET A 192 5.93 1.98 -5.63
CA MET A 192 4.87 1.05 -5.21
C MET A 192 4.76 0.97 -3.69
N ARG A 193 5.87 0.98 -2.95
CA ARG A 193 5.83 0.96 -1.48
C ARG A 193 5.15 2.19 -0.90
N HIS A 194 5.33 3.36 -1.51
CA HIS A 194 4.65 4.60 -1.11
C HIS A 194 3.22 4.73 -1.63
N SER A 195 2.86 3.98 -2.68
CA SER A 195 1.52 3.98 -3.31
C SER A 195 1.11 2.55 -3.65
N PRO A 196 0.82 1.72 -2.62
CA PRO A 196 0.49 0.31 -2.77
C PRO A 196 -0.73 0.05 -3.67
N GLU A 197 -1.61 1.03 -3.82
CA GLU A 197 -2.77 0.99 -4.72
C GLU A 197 -2.39 0.68 -6.17
N SER A 198 -1.14 0.98 -6.55
CA SER A 198 -0.62 0.68 -7.89
C SER A 198 -0.22 -0.79 -8.09
N ALA A 199 -0.13 -1.60 -7.03
CA ALA A 199 0.38 -2.97 -7.08
C ALA A 199 -0.31 -3.85 -8.14
N PRO A 200 -1.66 -3.84 -8.30
CA PRO A 200 -2.31 -4.65 -9.34
C PRO A 200 -1.95 -4.28 -10.77
N SER A 201 -1.48 -3.06 -11.01
CA SER A 201 -1.19 -2.52 -12.35
C SER A 201 0.28 -2.55 -12.75
N VAL A 202 1.20 -2.93 -11.84
CA VAL A 202 2.64 -2.96 -12.14
C VAL A 202 3.13 -4.28 -12.72
N GLY A 203 2.28 -5.31 -12.75
CA GLY A 203 2.59 -6.63 -13.32
C GLY A 203 2.98 -6.50 -14.80
N ARG A 204 4.03 -7.21 -15.21
CA ARG A 204 4.53 -7.26 -16.59
C ARG A 204 4.55 -8.70 -17.06
N SER A 205 4.11 -8.94 -18.29
CA SER A 205 4.23 -10.26 -18.93
C SER A 205 5.69 -10.73 -18.93
N LEU A 206 5.87 -12.04 -18.78
CA LEU A 206 7.16 -12.71 -18.90
C LEU A 206 7.67 -12.68 -20.32
#